data_5a6b0966532552a57a206ff8d17afddf
#
_entry.id   5a6b0966532552a57a206ff8d17afddf
#
_cell.length_a   1.000
_cell.length_b   1.000
_cell.length_c   1.000
_cell.angle_alpha   90.00
_cell.angle_beta   90.00
_cell.angle_gamma   90.00
#
_symmetry.space_group_name_H-M   'P 1'
#
loop_
_entity.id
_entity.type
_entity.pdbx_description
1 polymer ?
#
loop_
_entity_poly.entity_id
_entity_poly.type
_entity_poly.pdbx_seq_one_letter_code
_entity_poly.pdbx_strand_id
1 'polypeptide(L)'
;MQSDELKRRISAGRGDALADLVLRNSKTQTEYIRHHRCSAAESRSGCFLICDNKNTAGDQPEWSVSMPFAKIYPMLVAKAVRKGRTQAEVDEIIGWLTGYSAPQIEAAVQNGTLYGDFFRDAPQLNPDRVLIKGSICDVKLESIEEPLMKEIRYLDKLVDELAKGKAMEKIKRTNK
;
A
#
# COMPACT_ATOMS: atom_id res chain seq x y z
N MET A 1 11.35 -11.62 -41.77
CA MET A 1 10.98 -10.25 -41.36
C MET A 1 9.67 -10.20 -40.57
N GLN A 2 9.48 -11.10 -39.58
CA GLN A 2 8.24 -11.13 -38.75
C GLN A 2 8.49 -11.13 -37.22
N SER A 3 9.75 -11.16 -36.80
CA SER A 3 10.09 -11.27 -35.37
C SER A 3 10.13 -9.92 -34.62
N ASP A 4 10.41 -8.82 -35.33
CA ASP A 4 10.58 -7.50 -34.70
C ASP A 4 9.26 -6.74 -34.47
N GLU A 5 8.26 -7.03 -35.34
CA GLU A 5 6.91 -6.45 -35.20
C GLU A 5 6.18 -7.02 -33.95
N LEU A 6 6.40 -8.30 -33.64
CA LEU A 6 5.82 -8.95 -32.48
C LEU A 6 6.43 -8.40 -31.16
N LYS A 7 7.73 -8.10 -31.16
CA LYS A 7 8.42 -7.51 -30.00
C LYS A 7 7.97 -6.07 -29.71
N ARG A 8 7.68 -5.28 -30.75
CA ARG A 8 7.14 -3.90 -30.59
C ARG A 8 5.73 -3.89 -30.00
N ARG A 9 4.87 -4.84 -30.39
CA ARG A 9 3.51 -4.97 -29.83
C ARG A 9 3.47 -5.40 -28.36
N ILE A 10 4.44 -6.21 -27.94
CA ILE A 10 4.55 -6.65 -26.53
C ILE A 10 5.09 -5.53 -25.64
N SER A 11 5.90 -4.61 -26.18
CA SER A 11 6.46 -3.47 -25.43
C SER A 11 5.46 -2.32 -25.22
N ALA A 12 4.52 -2.13 -26.16
CA ALA A 12 3.54 -1.02 -26.10
C ALA A 12 2.32 -1.32 -25.21
N GLY A 13 2.02 -2.58 -24.94
CA GLY A 13 0.76 -2.98 -24.28
C GLY A 13 0.77 -3.01 -22.74
N ARG A 14 1.90 -2.87 -22.08
CA ARG A 14 2.01 -3.03 -20.62
C ARG A 14 2.06 -1.73 -19.83
N GLY A 15 2.37 -0.61 -20.47
CA GLY A 15 2.39 0.71 -19.81
C GLY A 15 1.01 1.33 -19.62
N ASP A 16 0.12 1.12 -20.59
CA ASP A 16 -1.17 1.82 -20.62
C ASP A 16 -2.24 1.21 -19.72
N ALA A 17 -2.20 -0.09 -19.47
CA ALA A 17 -3.21 -0.76 -18.63
C ALA A 17 -3.14 -0.34 -17.16
N LEU A 18 -1.94 -0.13 -16.63
CA LEU A 18 -1.74 0.32 -15.25
C LEU A 18 -2.01 1.82 -15.11
N ALA A 19 -1.62 2.64 -16.10
CA ALA A 19 -1.95 4.06 -16.12
C ALA A 19 -3.46 4.28 -16.22
N ASP A 20 -4.15 3.46 -17.03
CA ASP A 20 -5.61 3.52 -17.18
C ASP A 20 -6.34 3.03 -15.91
N LEU A 21 -5.79 2.03 -15.21
CA LEU A 21 -6.30 1.56 -13.92
C LEU A 21 -6.16 2.64 -12.82
N VAL A 22 -5.03 3.33 -12.78
CA VAL A 22 -4.77 4.43 -11.85
C VAL A 22 -5.69 5.62 -12.16
N LEU A 23 -5.92 5.95 -13.43
CA LEU A 23 -6.81 7.03 -13.86
C LEU A 23 -8.30 6.70 -13.64
N ARG A 24 -8.73 5.46 -13.86
CA ARG A 24 -10.09 5.02 -13.56
C ARG A 24 -10.36 5.02 -12.06
N ASN A 25 -9.37 4.63 -11.26
CA ASN A 25 -9.50 4.60 -9.81
C ASN A 25 -9.55 6.02 -9.22
N SER A 26 -8.96 7.04 -9.87
CA SER A 26 -9.07 8.44 -9.41
C SER A 26 -10.48 9.00 -9.54
N LYS A 27 -11.27 8.57 -10.55
CA LYS A 27 -12.67 8.97 -10.72
C LYS A 27 -13.60 8.28 -9.70
N THR A 28 -13.42 6.98 -9.48
CA THR A 28 -14.18 6.24 -8.45
C THR A 28 -13.82 6.68 -7.04
N GLN A 29 -12.56 7.11 -6.82
CA GLN A 29 -12.11 7.67 -5.56
C GLN A 29 -12.80 9.01 -5.24
N THR A 30 -13.03 9.86 -6.25
CA THR A 30 -13.74 11.13 -6.09
C THR A 30 -15.23 10.92 -5.79
N GLU A 31 -15.87 9.90 -6.35
CA GLU A 31 -17.26 9.54 -6.06
C GLU A 31 -17.41 8.88 -4.68
N TYR A 32 -16.48 8.03 -4.29
CA TYR A 32 -16.47 7.40 -2.97
C TYR A 32 -16.32 8.44 -1.84
N ILE A 33 -15.44 9.44 -2.03
CA ILE A 33 -15.26 10.57 -1.10
C ILE A 33 -16.54 11.42 -1.00
N ARG A 34 -17.30 11.56 -2.09
CA ARG A 34 -18.53 12.36 -2.13
C ARG A 34 -19.70 11.69 -1.38
N HIS A 35 -19.73 10.35 -1.33
CA HIS A 35 -20.78 9.60 -0.64
C HIS A 35 -20.49 9.38 0.85
N HIS A 36 -19.21 9.34 1.22
CA HIS A 36 -18.79 9.23 2.62
C HIS A 36 -18.24 10.59 3.03
N ARG A 37 -19.10 11.42 3.58
CA ARG A 37 -18.85 12.78 4.02
C ARG A 37 -17.71 12.86 5.03
N CYS A 38 -16.47 12.73 4.54
CA CYS A 38 -15.30 13.17 5.25
C CYS A 38 -15.26 14.68 5.16
N SER A 39 -15.51 15.38 6.27
CA SER A 39 -15.20 16.79 6.38
C SER A 39 -13.71 16.96 6.09
N ALA A 40 -13.40 17.67 5.01
CA ALA A 40 -12.07 17.99 4.57
C ALA A 40 -11.37 18.89 5.60
N ALA A 41 -10.93 18.30 6.71
CA ALA A 41 -9.83 18.82 7.48
C ALA A 41 -8.58 18.20 6.85
N GLU A 42 -7.80 19.01 6.15
CA GLU A 42 -6.51 18.62 5.57
C GLU A 42 -5.63 17.98 6.65
N SER A 43 -5.71 16.67 6.75
CA SER A 43 -4.79 15.90 7.58
C SER A 43 -3.40 16.01 6.95
N ARG A 44 -2.52 16.77 7.60
CA ARG A 44 -1.13 17.01 7.18
C ARG A 44 -0.29 15.75 6.95
N SER A 45 -0.79 14.58 7.27
CA SER A 45 -0.07 13.30 7.16
C SER A 45 -0.52 12.38 6.03
N GLY A 46 -1.50 12.76 5.19
CA GLY A 46 -1.85 11.98 3.99
C GLY A 46 -2.24 10.52 4.23
N CYS A 47 -2.62 10.17 5.46
CA CYS A 47 -3.07 8.83 5.83
C CYS A 47 -4.52 8.65 5.43
N PHE A 48 -4.74 8.17 4.19
CA PHE A 48 -6.06 8.12 3.58
C PHE A 48 -6.90 6.91 4.01
N LEU A 49 -6.27 5.85 4.47
CA LEU A 49 -6.96 4.57 4.69
C LEU A 49 -7.65 4.43 6.05
N ILE A 50 -7.40 5.34 7.03
CA ILE A 50 -7.67 4.98 8.42
C ILE A 50 -8.26 6.13 9.25
N CYS A 51 -8.44 7.33 8.71
CA CYS A 51 -8.84 8.50 9.50
C CYS A 51 -10.34 8.68 9.71
N ASP A 52 -11.19 7.77 9.24
CA ASP A 52 -12.65 8.00 9.22
C ASP A 52 -13.44 7.50 10.43
N ASN A 53 -12.79 7.04 11.51
CA ASN A 53 -13.54 6.73 12.71
C ASN A 53 -12.87 7.26 13.98
N LYS A 54 -13.20 8.47 14.39
CA LYS A 54 -12.78 9.08 15.65
C LYS A 54 -13.53 8.56 16.88
N ASN A 55 -14.36 7.54 16.74
CA ASN A 55 -15.08 6.94 17.84
C ASN A 55 -14.78 5.45 17.95
N THR A 56 -13.87 5.13 18.78
CA THR A 56 -13.70 3.94 19.62
C THR A 56 -12.23 3.56 19.69
N ALA A 57 -11.62 3.81 20.82
CA ALA A 57 -10.41 3.14 21.24
C ALA A 57 -10.75 1.64 21.38
N GLY A 58 -10.36 0.83 20.37
CA GLY A 58 -10.51 -0.62 20.44
C GLY A 58 -11.05 -1.31 19.18
N ASP A 59 -11.89 -0.65 18.37
CA ASP A 59 -12.45 -1.26 17.17
C ASP A 59 -11.70 -0.79 15.92
N GLN A 60 -10.70 -1.55 15.51
CA GLN A 60 -10.09 -1.38 14.19
C GLN A 60 -11.04 -1.97 13.15
N PRO A 61 -11.38 -1.23 12.08
CA PRO A 61 -12.40 -1.69 11.17
C PRO A 61 -11.96 -2.94 10.41
N GLU A 62 -12.65 -4.05 10.66
CA GLU A 62 -12.50 -5.32 9.93
C GLU A 62 -12.62 -5.15 8.39
N TRP A 63 -13.22 -4.05 7.94
CA TRP A 63 -13.38 -3.74 6.52
C TRP A 63 -12.04 -3.63 5.77
N SER A 64 -10.96 -3.15 6.42
CA SER A 64 -9.66 -3.03 5.75
C SER A 64 -9.05 -4.40 5.43
N VAL A 65 -9.27 -5.38 6.31
CA VAL A 65 -8.81 -6.77 6.13
C VAL A 65 -9.56 -7.46 5.00
N SER A 66 -10.86 -7.18 4.85
CA SER A 66 -11.75 -7.76 3.84
C SER A 66 -11.71 -7.03 2.50
N MET A 67 -10.96 -5.93 2.39
CA MET A 67 -10.88 -5.16 1.15
C MET A 67 -9.96 -5.87 0.15
N PRO A 68 -10.32 -5.92 -1.15
CA PRO A 68 -9.40 -6.42 -2.18
C PRO A 68 -8.11 -5.61 -2.22
N PHE A 69 -6.98 -6.29 -2.27
CA PHE A 69 -5.65 -5.67 -2.38
C PHE A 69 -5.54 -4.78 -3.62
N ALA A 70 -6.23 -5.14 -4.70
CA ALA A 70 -6.38 -4.36 -5.92
C ALA A 70 -6.92 -2.93 -5.69
N LYS A 71 -7.65 -2.68 -4.60
CA LYS A 71 -8.13 -1.33 -4.24
C LYS A 71 -7.11 -0.58 -3.40
N ILE A 72 -6.38 -1.27 -2.54
CA ILE A 72 -5.44 -0.69 -1.60
C ILE A 72 -4.11 -0.34 -2.26
N TYR A 73 -3.57 -1.26 -3.07
CA TYR A 73 -2.28 -1.09 -3.71
C TYR A 73 -2.16 0.21 -4.54
N PRO A 74 -3.12 0.58 -5.41
CA PRO A 74 -3.05 1.85 -6.13
C PRO A 74 -3.04 3.08 -5.22
N MET A 75 -3.68 3.01 -4.05
CA MET A 75 -3.68 4.10 -3.08
C MET A 75 -2.31 4.28 -2.41
N LEU A 76 -1.63 3.17 -2.08
CA LEU A 76 -0.26 3.19 -1.55
C LEU A 76 0.71 3.79 -2.57
N VAL A 77 0.61 3.34 -3.84
CA VAL A 77 1.40 3.87 -4.95
C VAL A 77 1.12 5.35 -5.17
N ALA A 78 -0.16 5.76 -5.23
CA ALA A 78 -0.53 7.17 -5.43
C ALA A 78 -0.02 8.08 -4.30
N LYS A 79 0.02 7.59 -3.05
CA LYS A 79 0.60 8.31 -1.91
C LYS A 79 2.09 8.59 -2.13
N ALA A 80 2.84 7.60 -2.59
CA ALA A 80 4.27 7.73 -2.88
C ALA A 80 4.53 8.64 -4.10
N VAL A 81 3.81 8.43 -5.20
CA VAL A 81 3.96 9.18 -6.46
C VAL A 81 3.67 10.67 -6.26
N ARG A 82 2.64 11.04 -5.48
CA ARG A 82 2.36 12.45 -5.14
C ARG A 82 3.52 13.17 -4.45
N LYS A 83 4.46 12.42 -3.88
CA LYS A 83 5.65 12.94 -3.20
C LYS A 83 6.93 12.73 -4.02
N GLY A 84 6.81 12.42 -5.31
CA GLY A 84 7.94 12.24 -6.23
C GLY A 84 8.66 10.90 -6.08
N ARG A 85 8.01 9.91 -5.46
CA ARG A 85 8.52 8.54 -5.35
C ARG A 85 7.96 7.66 -6.47
N THR A 86 8.54 6.49 -6.66
CA THR A 86 8.18 5.56 -7.72
C THR A 86 7.38 4.38 -7.19
N GLN A 87 6.60 3.73 -8.08
CA GLN A 87 5.95 2.46 -7.80
C GLN A 87 6.95 1.38 -7.41
N ALA A 88 8.10 1.31 -8.11
CA ALA A 88 9.15 0.34 -7.84
C ALA A 88 9.67 0.42 -6.39
N GLU A 89 9.76 1.62 -5.81
CA GLU A 89 10.13 1.80 -4.41
C GLU A 89 9.05 1.28 -3.44
N VAL A 90 7.78 1.38 -3.82
CA VAL A 90 6.67 0.80 -3.04
C VAL A 90 6.73 -0.72 -3.10
N ASP A 91 6.94 -1.30 -4.29
CA ASP A 91 7.06 -2.75 -4.47
C ASP A 91 8.27 -3.31 -3.71
N GLU A 92 9.37 -2.57 -3.68
CA GLU A 92 10.57 -2.91 -2.91
C GLU A 92 10.29 -2.93 -1.40
N ILE A 93 9.48 -2.00 -0.89
CA ILE A 93 9.06 -1.96 0.52
C ILE A 93 8.13 -3.14 0.83
N ILE A 94 7.16 -3.41 -0.03
CA ILE A 94 6.25 -4.55 0.12
C ILE A 94 7.04 -5.86 0.12
N GLY A 95 7.95 -6.02 -0.85
CA GLY A 95 8.82 -7.19 -0.93
C GLY A 95 9.72 -7.37 0.29
N TRP A 96 10.30 -6.26 0.80
CA TRP A 96 11.10 -6.30 2.04
C TRP A 96 10.27 -6.74 3.25
N LEU A 97 9.02 -6.30 3.36
CA LEU A 97 8.16 -6.61 4.50
C LEU A 97 7.61 -8.04 4.45
N THR A 98 7.17 -8.49 3.27
CA THR A 98 6.35 -9.69 3.09
C THR A 98 7.06 -10.84 2.38
N GLY A 99 8.21 -10.58 1.74
CA GLY A 99 8.91 -11.55 0.92
C GLY A 99 8.33 -11.77 -0.49
N TYR A 100 7.29 -11.05 -0.88
CA TYR A 100 6.75 -11.12 -2.23
C TYR A 100 7.70 -10.51 -3.26
N SER A 101 7.84 -11.15 -4.40
CA SER A 101 8.45 -10.56 -5.59
C SER A 101 7.47 -9.64 -6.32
N ALA A 102 7.97 -8.70 -7.13
CA ALA A 102 7.13 -7.80 -7.91
C ALA A 102 6.08 -8.52 -8.79
N PRO A 103 6.38 -9.63 -9.49
CA PRO A 103 5.38 -10.40 -10.20
C PRO A 103 4.29 -11.01 -9.31
N GLN A 104 4.64 -11.40 -8.09
CA GLN A 104 3.67 -11.95 -7.13
C GLN A 104 2.76 -10.85 -6.57
N ILE A 105 3.28 -9.65 -6.33
CA ILE A 105 2.49 -8.47 -5.95
C ILE A 105 1.47 -8.15 -7.06
N GLU A 106 1.92 -8.14 -8.32
CA GLU A 106 1.04 -7.91 -9.47
C GLU A 106 -0.03 -9.01 -9.59
N ALA A 107 0.34 -10.26 -9.41
CA ALA A 107 -0.60 -11.39 -9.41
C ALA A 107 -1.65 -11.25 -8.29
N ALA A 108 -1.27 -10.85 -7.09
CA ALA A 108 -2.19 -10.62 -5.98
C ALA A 108 -3.20 -9.50 -6.29
N VAL A 109 -2.76 -8.44 -6.99
CA VAL A 109 -3.65 -7.37 -7.47
C VAL A 109 -4.64 -7.90 -8.50
N GLN A 110 -4.18 -8.72 -9.46
CA GLN A 110 -5.01 -9.25 -10.54
C GLN A 110 -6.01 -10.31 -10.06
N ASN A 111 -5.62 -11.15 -9.11
CA ASN A 111 -6.42 -12.25 -8.58
C ASN A 111 -7.51 -11.80 -7.59
N GLY A 112 -7.55 -10.51 -7.22
CA GLY A 112 -8.51 -10.00 -6.26
C GLY A 112 -8.27 -10.50 -4.83
N THR A 113 -7.03 -10.86 -4.49
CA THR A 113 -6.63 -11.29 -3.14
C THR A 113 -7.08 -10.27 -2.11
N LEU A 114 -7.66 -10.72 -1.00
CA LEU A 114 -8.03 -9.82 0.09
C LEU A 114 -6.78 -9.31 0.81
N TYR A 115 -6.84 -8.09 1.31
CA TYR A 115 -5.67 -7.45 1.94
C TYR A 115 -5.18 -8.21 3.18
N GLY A 116 -6.09 -8.77 3.96
CA GLY A 116 -5.75 -9.64 5.07
C GLY A 116 -5.08 -10.94 4.63
N ASP A 117 -5.59 -11.57 3.56
CA ASP A 117 -5.01 -12.80 3.03
C ASP A 117 -3.64 -12.56 2.41
N PHE A 118 -3.43 -11.41 1.77
CA PHE A 118 -2.13 -11.00 1.26
C PHE A 118 -1.03 -11.07 2.35
N PHE A 119 -1.35 -10.70 3.60
CA PHE A 119 -0.40 -10.82 4.71
C PHE A 119 -0.36 -12.21 5.33
N ARG A 120 -1.48 -12.95 5.36
CA ARG A 120 -1.52 -14.33 5.88
C ARG A 120 -0.72 -15.29 5.01
N ASP A 121 -0.80 -15.09 3.69
CA ASP A 121 -0.13 -15.91 2.68
C ASP A 121 1.27 -15.39 2.33
N ALA A 122 1.78 -14.39 3.07
CA ALA A 122 3.09 -13.82 2.84
C ALA A 122 4.19 -14.88 2.90
N PRO A 123 5.03 -15.02 1.87
CA PRO A 123 6.05 -16.08 1.80
C PRO A 123 7.02 -16.04 2.96
N GLN A 124 7.43 -14.85 3.37
CA GLN A 124 8.37 -14.65 4.47
C GLN A 124 8.27 -13.23 5.04
N LEU A 125 7.54 -13.08 6.14
CA LEU A 125 7.54 -11.82 6.88
C LEU A 125 8.93 -11.52 7.43
N ASN A 126 9.44 -10.33 7.16
CA ASN A 126 10.77 -9.91 7.59
C ASN A 126 10.85 -9.84 9.13
N PRO A 127 11.81 -10.53 9.77
CA PRO A 127 11.96 -10.48 11.24
C PRO A 127 12.29 -9.07 11.75
N ASP A 128 12.99 -8.25 10.98
CA ASP A 128 13.35 -6.88 11.36
C ASP A 128 12.17 -5.90 11.37
N ARG A 129 10.98 -6.34 10.92
CA ARG A 129 9.76 -5.52 10.96
C ARG A 129 9.38 -5.06 12.38
N VAL A 130 9.78 -5.82 13.39
CA VAL A 130 9.56 -5.46 14.81
C VAL A 130 10.31 -4.19 15.23
N LEU A 131 11.33 -3.77 14.45
CA LEU A 131 12.05 -2.52 14.63
C LEU A 131 11.28 -1.30 14.12
N ILE A 132 10.14 -1.51 13.45
CA ILE A 132 9.26 -0.44 13.00
C ILE A 132 8.50 0.08 14.21
N LYS A 133 8.89 1.26 14.69
CA LYS A 133 8.31 1.91 15.87
C LYS A 133 7.67 3.24 15.51
N GLY A 134 6.87 3.76 16.44
CA GLY A 134 6.24 5.06 16.34
C GLY A 134 4.76 4.98 16.06
N SER A 135 4.17 6.08 15.59
CA SER A 135 2.74 6.18 15.33
C SER A 135 2.43 6.35 13.85
N ILE A 136 1.26 5.91 13.46
CA ILE A 136 0.61 6.20 12.19
C ILE A 136 -0.83 6.60 12.46
N CYS A 137 -1.28 7.76 11.95
CA CYS A 137 -2.62 8.32 12.21
C CYS A 137 -2.96 8.34 13.72
N ASP A 138 -2.03 8.84 14.54
CA ASP A 138 -2.15 8.96 16.00
C ASP A 138 -2.26 7.65 16.78
N VAL A 139 -2.20 6.50 16.10
CA VAL A 139 -2.15 5.18 16.72
C VAL A 139 -0.70 4.71 16.85
N LYS A 140 -0.28 4.36 18.07
CA LYS A 140 1.05 3.77 18.31
C LYS A 140 1.06 2.33 17.82
N LEU A 141 2.09 1.97 17.04
CA LEU A 141 2.24 0.61 16.51
C LEU A 141 2.38 -0.44 17.63
N GLU A 142 2.99 -0.03 18.74
CA GLU A 142 3.21 -0.89 19.89
C GLU A 142 1.89 -1.22 20.64
N SER A 143 0.86 -0.37 20.53
CA SER A 143 -0.44 -0.58 21.20
C SER A 143 -1.41 -1.44 20.40
N ILE A 144 -1.02 -1.89 19.21
CA ILE A 144 -1.88 -2.73 18.37
C ILE A 144 -1.68 -4.18 18.81
N GLU A 145 -2.74 -4.78 19.35
CA GLU A 145 -2.73 -6.15 19.87
C GLU A 145 -2.99 -7.18 18.78
N GLU A 146 -3.83 -6.85 17.80
CA GLU A 146 -4.20 -7.75 16.71
C GLU A 146 -3.04 -7.90 15.71
N PRO A 147 -2.47 -9.13 15.56
CA PRO A 147 -1.25 -9.33 14.77
C PRO A 147 -1.36 -8.93 13.31
N LEU A 148 -2.48 -9.27 12.65
CA LEU A 148 -2.68 -8.99 11.24
C LEU A 148 -2.80 -7.49 11.00
N MET A 149 -3.54 -6.79 11.86
CA MET A 149 -3.66 -5.34 11.79
C MET A 149 -2.31 -4.66 12.00
N LYS A 150 -1.48 -5.21 12.87
CA LYS A 150 -0.13 -4.71 13.11
C LYS A 150 0.75 -4.79 11.86
N GLU A 151 0.68 -5.90 11.11
CA GLU A 151 1.41 -6.05 9.83
C GLU A 151 0.92 -5.03 8.79
N ILE A 152 -0.39 -4.84 8.67
CA ILE A 152 -1.00 -3.81 7.80
C ILE A 152 -0.46 -2.42 8.17
N ARG A 153 -0.40 -2.10 9.45
CA ARG A 153 0.09 -0.80 9.93
C ARG A 153 1.59 -0.62 9.73
N TYR A 154 2.36 -1.68 9.77
CA TYR A 154 3.77 -1.63 9.40
C TYR A 154 3.93 -1.18 7.95
N LEU A 155 3.17 -1.73 7.01
CA LEU A 155 3.21 -1.32 5.61
C LEU A 155 2.80 0.15 5.45
N ASP A 156 1.69 0.57 6.06
CA ASP A 156 1.25 1.97 6.05
C ASP A 156 2.35 2.93 6.53
N LYS A 157 3.04 2.55 7.61
CA LYS A 157 4.13 3.34 8.19
C LYS A 157 5.33 3.46 7.25
N LEU A 158 5.73 2.35 6.63
CA LEU A 158 6.85 2.33 5.69
C LEU A 158 6.56 3.19 4.46
N VAL A 159 5.36 3.09 3.89
CA VAL A 159 4.94 3.93 2.75
C VAL A 159 4.80 5.40 3.15
N ASP A 160 4.38 5.70 4.38
CA ASP A 160 4.34 7.06 4.89
C ASP A 160 5.76 7.65 5.05
N GLU A 161 6.72 6.87 5.53
CA GLU A 161 8.11 7.25 5.62
C GLU A 161 8.74 7.47 4.24
N LEU A 162 8.41 6.63 3.25
CA LEU A 162 8.82 6.81 1.85
C LEU A 162 8.27 8.13 1.30
N ALA A 163 6.98 8.39 1.48
CA ALA A 163 6.34 9.63 1.05
C ALA A 163 6.92 10.88 1.73
N LYS A 164 7.42 10.74 2.95
CA LYS A 164 8.14 11.81 3.67
C LYS A 164 9.59 12.02 3.22
N GLY A 165 10.06 11.28 2.22
CA GLY A 165 11.38 11.44 1.64
C GLY A 165 12.51 10.73 2.39
N LYS A 166 12.22 9.78 3.29
CA LYS A 166 13.27 8.98 3.91
C LYS A 166 14.01 8.12 2.87
N ALA A 167 15.30 7.92 3.07
CA ALA A 167 16.11 7.01 2.25
C ALA A 167 15.70 5.56 2.51
N MET A 168 15.75 4.72 1.47
CA MET A 168 15.32 3.30 1.53
C MET A 168 16.07 2.51 2.61
N GLU A 169 17.37 2.77 2.80
CA GLU A 169 18.20 2.12 3.83
C GLU A 169 17.71 2.43 5.25
N LYS A 170 17.12 3.62 5.45
CA LYS A 170 16.54 4.02 6.75
C LYS A 170 15.12 3.49 6.94
N ILE A 171 14.41 3.24 5.85
CA ILE A 171 13.07 2.63 5.86
C ILE A 171 13.20 1.13 6.13
N LYS A 172 14.09 0.46 5.40
CA LYS A 172 14.46 -0.94 5.61
C LYS A 172 15.37 -1.04 6.84
N ARG A 173 14.77 -1.18 7.98
CA ARG A 173 15.53 -1.34 9.22
C ARG A 173 16.23 -2.70 9.22
N THR A 174 17.53 -2.71 9.48
CA THR A 174 18.30 -3.94 9.64
C THR A 174 18.92 -3.96 11.02
N ASN A 175 18.80 -5.08 11.70
CA ASN A 175 19.60 -5.37 12.88
C ASN A 175 21.06 -5.57 12.40
N LYS A 176 21.92 -4.58 12.69
CA LYS A 176 23.38 -4.74 12.54
C LYS A 176 23.93 -5.42 13.76
#